data_566a6166c28867284fafd45d1bc60458
#
_entry.id   566a6166c28867284fafd45d1bc60458
#
_cell.length_a   1.000
_cell.length_b   1.000
_cell.length_c   1.000
_cell.angle_alpha   90.00
_cell.angle_beta   90.00
_cell.angle_gamma   90.00
#
_symmetry.space_group_name_H-M   'P 1'
#
loop_
_entity.id
_entity.type
_entity.pdbx_description
1 polymer ?
#
loop_
_entity_poly.entity_id
_entity_poly.type
_entity_poly.pdbx_seq_one_letter_code
_entity_poly.pdbx_strand_id
1 'polypeptide(L)'
;MRRIALPRRAPVYTRRLPTPRITTLGKHISRRAPLLRAHGRGPHSVKPLALVPGGLVRVISPASPADRDALGRGIAELEHRGYRVRTGAAMPPDLYFAGSVLRRKAELESALADPDASAVICARGGYGTATLLEQIRLPRALKPKLFVGYSDETMLQAYLWTRFRWTSLHGPMVAANWNNGAGNRCGYDLASFQNASEGKRDSWTIALDAEPLSRGEAAGLLLGGCITLVETTLGTPWEFDTRGAILFLEDRGVKPYQLDRMLLHLQQAGKFHGVRGIVLGDFPDCETPEGSTVSVRDACRRVLGPLRVPIVFGAPFGHTVRPMLTLPFGVRARLRAAGEGRLEILEPAVTPPK
;
A
#
# COMPACT_ATOMS: atom_id res chain seq x y z
N MET A 1 -65.90 -21.52 -17.25
CA MET A 1 -65.35 -21.28 -15.88
C MET A 1 -64.49 -22.47 -15.44
N ARG A 2 -63.18 -22.39 -15.58
CA ARG A 2 -62.24 -23.44 -15.12
C ARG A 2 -61.56 -22.89 -13.86
N ARG A 3 -61.71 -23.60 -12.71
CA ARG A 3 -61.09 -23.30 -11.45
C ARG A 3 -59.61 -23.70 -11.51
N ILE A 4 -58.69 -22.76 -11.26
CA ILE A 4 -57.27 -23.00 -11.14
C ILE A 4 -57.03 -23.41 -9.67
N ALA A 5 -56.47 -24.60 -9.45
CA ALA A 5 -56.11 -25.13 -8.14
C ALA A 5 -54.71 -24.56 -7.74
N LEU A 6 -54.61 -24.03 -6.52
CA LEU A 6 -53.35 -23.56 -5.90
C LEU A 6 -52.53 -24.79 -5.43
N PRO A 7 -51.20 -24.77 -5.57
CA PRO A 7 -50.34 -25.83 -5.12
C PRO A 7 -50.22 -25.87 -3.58
N ARG A 8 -50.21 -27.08 -3.02
CA ARG A 8 -50.07 -27.36 -1.60
C ARG A 8 -48.72 -26.93 -1.06
N ARG A 9 -48.69 -26.28 0.10
CA ARG A 9 -47.49 -25.89 0.84
C ARG A 9 -46.65 -27.12 1.22
N ALA A 10 -45.35 -27.05 0.96
CA ALA A 10 -44.36 -28.02 1.40
C ALA A 10 -44.17 -27.96 2.94
N PRO A 11 -43.83 -29.08 3.60
CA PRO A 11 -43.68 -29.13 5.04
C PRO A 11 -42.41 -28.36 5.49
N VAL A 12 -42.59 -27.53 6.51
CA VAL A 12 -41.47 -26.80 7.18
C VAL A 12 -40.72 -27.82 8.05
N TYR A 13 -39.50 -28.17 7.65
CA TYR A 13 -38.57 -28.96 8.45
C TYR A 13 -37.98 -28.13 9.57
N THR A 14 -38.53 -28.17 10.77
CA THR A 14 -37.92 -27.66 11.99
C THR A 14 -36.93 -28.68 12.57
N ARG A 15 -35.72 -28.73 12.04
CA ARG A 15 -34.61 -29.36 12.76
C ARG A 15 -34.09 -28.35 13.80
N ARG A 16 -34.36 -28.63 15.07
CA ARG A 16 -33.68 -27.98 16.20
C ARG A 16 -32.19 -28.36 16.12
N LEU A 17 -31.33 -27.40 15.83
CA LEU A 17 -29.90 -27.56 16.02
C LEU A 17 -29.60 -27.62 17.53
N PRO A 18 -28.70 -28.52 17.98
CA PRO A 18 -28.31 -28.57 19.37
C PRO A 18 -27.57 -27.27 19.70
N THR A 19 -28.00 -26.59 20.75
CA THR A 19 -27.34 -25.42 21.34
C THR A 19 -25.91 -25.82 21.76
N PRO A 20 -24.84 -25.16 21.24
CA PRO A 20 -23.51 -25.41 21.77
C PRO A 20 -23.47 -24.91 23.21
N ARG A 21 -23.05 -25.76 24.15
CA ARG A 21 -22.71 -25.37 25.51
C ARG A 21 -21.60 -24.38 25.41
N ILE A 22 -21.86 -23.12 25.76
CA ILE A 22 -20.85 -22.11 26.01
C ILE A 22 -20.09 -22.52 27.25
N THR A 23 -18.99 -23.25 27.06
CA THR A 23 -17.98 -23.40 28.09
C THR A 23 -17.37 -22.02 28.30
N THR A 24 -17.58 -21.49 29.48
CA THR A 24 -16.99 -20.25 29.99
C THR A 24 -15.48 -20.26 29.75
N LEU A 25 -15.03 -19.65 28.62
CA LEU A 25 -13.64 -19.23 28.46
C LEU A 25 -13.42 -18.02 29.38
N GLY A 26 -13.13 -18.34 30.63
CA GLY A 26 -12.70 -17.39 31.63
C GLY A 26 -11.33 -16.82 31.30
N LYS A 27 -11.25 -15.51 31.25
CA LYS A 27 -10.09 -14.72 31.66
C LYS A 27 -8.74 -15.01 30.98
N HIS A 28 -8.62 -14.67 29.71
CA HIS A 28 -7.37 -14.17 29.15
C HIS A 28 -7.69 -12.97 28.23
N ILE A 29 -8.23 -11.90 28.82
CA ILE A 29 -8.01 -10.57 28.25
C ILE A 29 -6.55 -10.27 28.58
N SER A 30 -5.67 -10.71 27.71
CA SER A 30 -4.26 -10.34 27.70
C SER A 30 -4.18 -8.83 27.77
N ARG A 31 -3.52 -8.33 28.81
CA ARG A 31 -3.18 -6.93 29.04
C ARG A 31 -2.70 -6.36 27.71
N ARG A 32 -3.32 -5.27 27.25
CA ARG A 32 -2.84 -4.44 26.14
C ARG A 32 -1.34 -4.29 26.33
N ALA A 33 -0.56 -4.81 25.40
CA ALA A 33 0.84 -4.46 25.33
C ALA A 33 0.91 -2.93 25.32
N PRO A 34 1.72 -2.30 26.17
CA PRO A 34 1.79 -0.85 26.19
C PRO A 34 2.20 -0.42 24.79
N LEU A 35 1.39 0.45 24.18
CA LEU A 35 1.81 1.21 23.01
C LEU A 35 3.19 1.76 23.34
N LEU A 36 4.21 1.23 22.69
CA LEU A 36 5.57 1.72 22.84
C LEU A 36 5.56 3.19 22.40
N ARG A 37 5.35 4.08 23.36
CA ARG A 37 5.54 5.52 23.15
C ARG A 37 7.00 5.69 22.79
N ALA A 38 7.28 5.94 21.54
CA ALA A 38 8.57 6.40 21.08
C ALA A 38 8.82 7.78 21.73
N HIS A 39 9.49 7.80 22.87
CA HIS A 39 9.95 9.02 23.51
C HIS A 39 11.34 9.35 22.96
N GLY A 40 11.48 10.52 22.36
CA GLY A 40 12.75 11.18 22.19
C GLY A 40 13.39 11.08 20.81
N ARG A 41 13.60 12.26 20.20
CA ARG A 41 14.25 12.58 18.94
C ARG A 41 13.55 11.96 17.72
N GLY A 42 13.19 12.77 16.72
CA GLY A 42 12.42 12.35 15.54
C GLY A 42 12.95 11.05 14.94
N PRO A 43 12.09 10.12 14.55
CA PRO A 43 12.49 8.78 14.14
C PRO A 43 13.38 8.87 12.90
N HIS A 44 14.66 8.56 13.08
CA HIS A 44 15.56 8.39 11.93
C HIS A 44 15.05 7.18 11.14
N SER A 45 14.80 7.37 9.86
CA SER A 45 14.48 6.29 8.93
C SER A 45 15.71 5.39 8.76
N VAL A 46 15.50 4.09 8.68
CA VAL A 46 16.54 3.10 8.38
C VAL A 46 16.44 2.76 6.89
N LYS A 47 17.49 3.09 6.15
CA LYS A 47 17.53 3.00 4.69
C LYS A 47 18.15 1.68 4.25
N PRO A 48 17.52 0.92 3.34
CA PRO A 48 18.13 -0.24 2.70
C PRO A 48 19.26 0.19 1.76
N LEU A 49 20.07 -0.77 1.33
CA LEU A 49 21.02 -0.55 0.24
C LEU A 49 20.28 -0.29 -1.07
N ALA A 50 20.90 0.51 -1.95
CA ALA A 50 20.39 0.81 -3.27
C ALA A 50 20.25 -0.45 -4.14
N LEU A 51 19.24 -0.46 -5.00
CA LEU A 51 19.09 -1.43 -6.08
C LEU A 51 19.72 -0.86 -7.35
N VAL A 52 20.83 -1.43 -7.75
CA VAL A 52 21.55 -1.06 -8.99
C VAL A 52 21.57 -2.22 -9.98
N PRO A 53 21.85 -1.99 -11.28
CA PRO A 53 22.04 -3.08 -12.24
C PRO A 53 23.01 -4.15 -11.71
N GLY A 54 22.71 -5.45 -11.95
CA GLY A 54 23.39 -6.59 -11.36
C GLY A 54 22.84 -7.00 -9.98
N GLY A 55 22.06 -6.15 -9.31
CA GLY A 55 21.42 -6.46 -8.03
C GLY A 55 20.38 -7.58 -8.15
N LEU A 56 20.28 -8.40 -7.10
CA LEU A 56 19.28 -9.48 -7.03
C LEU A 56 17.96 -8.95 -6.50
N VAL A 57 16.90 -9.13 -7.28
CA VAL A 57 15.51 -8.90 -6.92
C VAL A 57 14.85 -10.22 -6.52
N ARG A 58 14.34 -10.30 -5.29
CA ARG A 58 13.45 -11.38 -4.86
C ARG A 58 12.01 -10.98 -5.16
N VAL A 59 11.34 -11.78 -6.00
CA VAL A 59 9.92 -11.58 -6.30
C VAL A 59 9.10 -12.48 -5.39
N ILE A 60 8.13 -11.90 -4.68
CA ILE A 60 7.26 -12.61 -3.73
C ILE A 60 5.79 -12.36 -4.02
N SER A 61 4.94 -13.28 -3.57
CA SER A 61 3.48 -13.18 -3.70
C SER A 61 2.79 -13.19 -2.32
N PRO A 62 2.84 -12.10 -1.55
CA PRO A 62 2.29 -12.09 -0.18
C PRO A 62 0.77 -12.00 -0.13
N ALA A 63 0.12 -11.59 -1.22
CA ALA A 63 -1.32 -11.35 -1.33
C ALA A 63 -2.01 -12.38 -2.25
N SER A 64 -2.64 -11.93 -3.32
CA SER A 64 -3.33 -12.78 -4.30
C SER A 64 -2.37 -13.38 -5.34
N PRO A 65 -2.75 -14.48 -6.02
CA PRO A 65 -1.93 -15.09 -7.06
C PRO A 65 -1.79 -14.15 -8.27
N ALA A 66 -0.60 -14.05 -8.82
CA ALA A 66 -0.34 -13.31 -10.03
C ALA A 66 -0.71 -14.15 -11.28
N ASP A 67 -1.13 -13.48 -12.35
CA ASP A 67 -1.21 -14.09 -13.67
C ASP A 67 0.20 -14.50 -14.11
N ARG A 68 0.33 -15.72 -14.63
CA ARG A 68 1.65 -16.32 -14.97
C ARG A 68 2.34 -15.60 -16.13
N ASP A 69 1.57 -15.24 -17.15
CA ASP A 69 2.13 -14.59 -18.33
C ASP A 69 2.53 -13.15 -18.03
N ALA A 70 1.70 -12.43 -17.25
CA ALA A 70 2.05 -11.10 -16.76
C ALA A 70 3.29 -11.14 -15.86
N LEU A 71 3.39 -12.14 -14.97
CA LEU A 71 4.57 -12.33 -14.12
C LEU A 71 5.83 -12.57 -14.97
N GLY A 72 5.74 -13.44 -15.98
CA GLY A 72 6.84 -13.73 -16.90
C GLY A 72 7.31 -12.48 -17.65
N ARG A 73 6.38 -11.69 -18.21
CA ARG A 73 6.72 -10.42 -18.87
C ARG A 73 7.37 -9.42 -17.91
N GLY A 74 6.87 -9.31 -16.69
CA GLY A 74 7.43 -8.39 -15.69
C GLY A 74 8.83 -8.81 -15.23
N ILE A 75 9.10 -10.11 -15.13
CA ILE A 75 10.43 -10.64 -14.86
C ILE A 75 11.39 -10.30 -16.02
N ALA A 76 10.97 -10.53 -17.27
CA ALA A 76 11.76 -10.20 -18.45
C ALA A 76 12.09 -8.70 -18.52
N GLU A 77 11.16 -7.80 -18.15
CA GLU A 77 11.42 -6.37 -18.07
C GLU A 77 12.43 -6.03 -16.97
N LEU A 78 12.36 -6.65 -15.79
CA LEU A 78 13.37 -6.48 -14.74
C LEU A 78 14.77 -6.93 -15.20
N GLU A 79 14.86 -8.06 -15.88
CA GLU A 79 16.11 -8.59 -16.43
C GLU A 79 16.63 -7.69 -17.55
N HIS A 80 15.75 -7.18 -18.42
CA HIS A 80 16.11 -6.20 -19.45
C HIS A 80 16.70 -4.91 -18.83
N ARG A 81 16.27 -4.52 -17.63
CA ARG A 81 16.86 -3.40 -16.87
C ARG A 81 18.17 -3.77 -16.16
N GLY A 82 18.66 -4.98 -16.35
CA GLY A 82 19.94 -5.45 -15.81
C GLY A 82 19.84 -6.01 -14.39
N TYR A 83 18.67 -6.26 -13.84
CA TYR A 83 18.52 -6.90 -12.53
C TYR A 83 18.55 -8.44 -12.68
N ARG A 84 19.10 -9.11 -11.68
CA ARG A 84 18.94 -10.55 -11.53
C ARG A 84 17.64 -10.84 -10.80
N VAL A 85 16.85 -11.80 -11.24
CA VAL A 85 15.56 -12.11 -10.62
C VAL A 85 15.55 -13.51 -10.03
N ARG A 86 15.00 -13.64 -8.81
CA ARG A 86 14.72 -14.94 -8.18
C ARG A 86 13.28 -14.92 -7.65
N THR A 87 12.48 -15.87 -8.14
CA THR A 87 11.12 -16.11 -7.68
C THR A 87 11.07 -17.26 -6.68
N GLY A 88 10.05 -17.32 -5.86
CA GLY A 88 9.67 -18.53 -5.13
C GLY A 88 9.14 -19.63 -6.07
N ALA A 89 9.01 -20.84 -5.56
CA ALA A 89 8.33 -21.91 -6.29
C ALA A 89 6.86 -21.54 -6.53
N ALA A 90 6.35 -21.86 -7.72
CA ALA A 90 4.93 -21.69 -8.02
C ALA A 90 4.06 -22.39 -6.97
N MET A 91 3.06 -21.68 -6.50
CA MET A 91 2.13 -22.18 -5.48
C MET A 91 0.73 -22.33 -6.06
N PRO A 92 0.01 -23.42 -5.75
CA PRO A 92 -1.42 -23.47 -6.04
C PRO A 92 -2.10 -22.36 -5.21
N PRO A 93 -3.09 -21.66 -5.77
CA PRO A 93 -3.93 -20.74 -5.02
C PRO A 93 -4.62 -21.43 -3.84
N ASP A 94 -4.76 -20.70 -2.74
CA ASP A 94 -5.57 -21.11 -1.59
C ASP A 94 -6.68 -20.06 -1.42
N LEU A 95 -7.88 -20.37 -1.85
CA LEU A 95 -8.98 -19.42 -2.06
C LEU A 95 -8.53 -18.27 -2.99
N TYR A 96 -8.51 -17.04 -2.50
CA TYR A 96 -8.03 -15.85 -3.24
C TYR A 96 -6.58 -15.49 -2.92
N PHE A 97 -5.85 -16.32 -2.17
CA PHE A 97 -4.45 -16.10 -1.79
C PHE A 97 -3.49 -16.80 -2.75
N ALA A 98 -2.27 -16.30 -2.84
CA ALA A 98 -1.17 -16.92 -3.59
C ALA A 98 -0.61 -18.20 -2.94
N GLY A 99 -1.35 -18.82 -2.04
CA GLY A 99 -1.01 -20.02 -1.29
C GLY A 99 -1.33 -19.85 0.21
N SER A 100 -1.09 -20.90 0.99
CA SER A 100 -1.37 -20.87 2.42
C SER A 100 -0.62 -19.75 3.15
N VAL A 101 -1.16 -19.29 4.27
CA VAL A 101 -0.55 -18.26 5.14
C VAL A 101 0.89 -18.63 5.50
N LEU A 102 1.14 -19.90 5.90
CA LEU A 102 2.47 -20.35 6.29
C LEU A 102 3.48 -20.23 5.14
N ARG A 103 3.05 -20.55 3.92
CA ARG A 103 3.88 -20.51 2.74
C ARG A 103 4.24 -19.08 2.32
N ARG A 104 3.23 -18.19 2.26
CA ARG A 104 3.43 -16.77 1.93
C ARG A 104 4.31 -16.07 2.98
N LYS A 105 4.11 -16.40 4.26
CA LYS A 105 4.97 -15.96 5.37
C LYS A 105 6.41 -16.40 5.17
N ALA A 106 6.65 -17.70 4.94
CA ALA A 106 7.99 -18.25 4.76
C ALA A 106 8.72 -17.63 3.56
N GLU A 107 8.00 -17.39 2.45
CA GLU A 107 8.53 -16.71 1.28
C GLU A 107 8.96 -15.27 1.60
N LEU A 108 8.09 -14.49 2.27
CA LEU A 108 8.38 -13.12 2.69
C LEU A 108 9.60 -13.06 3.64
N GLU A 109 9.61 -13.89 4.68
CA GLU A 109 10.70 -13.92 5.65
C GLU A 109 12.03 -14.33 5.01
N SER A 110 12.01 -15.36 4.15
CA SER A 110 13.18 -15.82 3.39
C SER A 110 13.71 -14.72 2.45
N ALA A 111 12.82 -14.01 1.74
CA ALA A 111 13.23 -12.96 0.82
C ALA A 111 13.85 -11.75 1.57
N LEU A 112 13.26 -11.34 2.70
CA LEU A 112 13.80 -10.26 3.51
C LEU A 112 15.11 -10.64 4.21
N ALA A 113 15.30 -11.92 4.53
CA ALA A 113 16.51 -12.42 5.17
C ALA A 113 17.62 -12.82 4.18
N ASP A 114 17.35 -12.90 2.88
CA ASP A 114 18.31 -13.30 1.85
C ASP A 114 19.49 -12.32 1.79
N PRO A 115 20.72 -12.73 2.14
CA PRO A 115 21.87 -11.82 2.17
C PRO A 115 22.24 -11.28 0.78
N ASP A 116 21.94 -12.01 -0.29
CA ASP A 116 22.27 -11.67 -1.66
C ASP A 116 21.24 -10.71 -2.29
N ALA A 117 20.03 -10.64 -1.71
CA ALA A 117 18.98 -9.80 -2.26
C ALA A 117 19.25 -8.32 -2.00
N SER A 118 19.18 -7.51 -3.05
CA SER A 118 19.18 -6.04 -2.98
C SER A 118 17.77 -5.50 -2.74
N ALA A 119 16.76 -6.15 -3.35
CA ALA A 119 15.37 -5.73 -3.23
C ALA A 119 14.41 -6.92 -3.12
N VAL A 120 13.24 -6.65 -2.53
CA VAL A 120 12.06 -7.52 -2.52
C VAL A 120 10.93 -6.77 -3.22
N ILE A 121 10.49 -7.26 -4.39
CA ILE A 121 9.40 -6.66 -5.16
C ILE A 121 8.21 -7.61 -5.16
N CYS A 122 7.02 -7.11 -4.84
CA CYS A 122 5.81 -7.92 -4.83
C CYS A 122 5.34 -8.24 -6.26
N ALA A 123 4.83 -9.45 -6.47
CA ALA A 123 4.32 -9.88 -7.76
C ALA A 123 3.06 -9.07 -8.13
N ARG A 124 2.11 -8.98 -7.21
CA ARG A 124 0.90 -8.16 -7.30
C ARG A 124 0.25 -8.01 -5.92
N GLY A 125 -0.66 -7.03 -5.80
CA GLY A 125 -1.55 -6.88 -4.66
C GLY A 125 -2.76 -7.82 -4.69
N GLY A 126 -3.88 -7.32 -4.27
CA GLY A 126 -5.14 -8.05 -4.12
C GLY A 126 -5.55 -8.12 -2.67
N TYR A 127 -5.48 -9.30 -2.03
CA TYR A 127 -5.80 -9.48 -0.62
C TYR A 127 -4.92 -10.57 0.01
N GLY A 128 -4.47 -10.34 1.25
CA GLY A 128 -3.80 -11.40 2.00
C GLY A 128 -2.72 -10.95 2.97
N THR A 129 -2.11 -9.77 2.80
CA THR A 129 -1.02 -9.30 3.68
C THR A 129 -1.45 -9.15 5.12
N ALA A 130 -2.68 -8.69 5.39
CA ALA A 130 -3.23 -8.59 6.73
C ALA A 130 -3.16 -9.91 7.51
N THR A 131 -3.35 -11.05 6.83
CA THR A 131 -3.30 -12.38 7.45
C THR A 131 -1.89 -12.82 7.84
N LEU A 132 -0.86 -12.13 7.34
CA LEU A 132 0.54 -12.43 7.62
C LEU A 132 1.08 -11.67 8.84
N LEU A 133 0.62 -10.44 9.07
CA LEU A 133 1.28 -9.47 9.95
C LEU A 133 1.48 -9.98 11.38
N GLU A 134 0.51 -10.67 11.96
CA GLU A 134 0.64 -11.26 13.30
C GLU A 134 1.59 -12.44 13.36
N GLN A 135 1.81 -13.09 12.21
CA GLN A 135 2.62 -14.31 12.13
C GLN A 135 4.07 -14.06 11.73
N ILE A 136 4.38 -12.91 11.11
CA ILE A 136 5.73 -12.56 10.69
C ILE A 136 6.67 -12.51 11.89
N ARG A 137 7.83 -13.17 11.75
CA ARG A 137 8.88 -13.24 12.78
C ARG A 137 10.22 -12.82 12.19
N LEU A 138 10.44 -11.50 12.05
CA LEU A 138 11.71 -10.96 11.59
C LEU A 138 12.60 -10.59 12.78
N PRO A 139 13.89 -11.00 12.79
CA PRO A 139 14.85 -10.58 13.80
C PRO A 139 15.01 -9.04 13.83
N ARG A 140 15.14 -8.45 15.01
CA ARG A 140 15.36 -7.00 15.15
C ARG A 140 16.65 -6.52 14.48
N ALA A 141 17.68 -7.38 14.45
CA ALA A 141 18.97 -7.09 13.84
C ALA A 141 19.00 -7.33 12.32
N LEU A 142 17.85 -7.64 11.70
CA LEU A 142 17.79 -7.85 10.27
C LEU A 142 18.17 -6.57 9.53
N LYS A 143 19.08 -6.68 8.56
CA LYS A 143 19.46 -5.57 7.68
C LYS A 143 18.28 -5.22 6.76
N PRO A 144 17.99 -3.92 6.56
CA PRO A 144 16.89 -3.51 5.72
C PRO A 144 17.09 -3.95 4.28
N LYS A 145 16.00 -4.36 3.62
CA LYS A 145 15.93 -4.62 2.19
C LYS A 145 14.99 -3.61 1.56
N LEU A 146 15.30 -3.20 0.32
CA LEU A 146 14.41 -2.35 -0.44
C LEU A 146 13.13 -3.12 -0.75
N PHE A 147 12.05 -2.77 -0.05
CA PHE A 147 10.73 -3.36 -0.27
C PHE A 147 9.91 -2.49 -1.23
N VAL A 148 9.33 -3.11 -2.26
CA VAL A 148 8.56 -2.42 -3.29
C VAL A 148 7.21 -3.09 -3.48
N GLY A 149 6.14 -2.30 -3.41
CA GLY A 149 4.78 -2.74 -3.63
C GLY A 149 3.79 -1.60 -3.36
N TYR A 150 2.51 -1.83 -3.64
CA TYR A 150 1.40 -0.93 -3.35
C TYR A 150 0.10 -1.72 -3.18
N SER A 151 -1.06 -1.07 -3.04
CA SER A 151 -2.32 -1.78 -2.83
C SER A 151 -2.30 -2.54 -1.49
N ASP A 152 -2.58 -3.85 -1.48
CA ASP A 152 -2.58 -4.70 -0.28
C ASP A 152 -1.23 -4.64 0.50
N GLU A 153 -0.10 -4.44 -0.20
CA GLU A 153 1.22 -4.31 0.38
C GLU A 153 1.45 -3.04 1.20
N THR A 154 0.52 -2.08 1.16
CA THR A 154 0.50 -0.93 2.09
C THR A 154 0.57 -1.40 3.54
N MET A 155 -0.06 -2.52 3.88
CA MET A 155 0.01 -3.08 5.24
C MET A 155 1.40 -3.60 5.60
N LEU A 156 2.13 -4.19 4.64
CA LEU A 156 3.53 -4.58 4.86
C LEU A 156 4.46 -3.37 4.99
N GLN A 157 4.23 -2.31 4.21
CA GLN A 157 4.96 -1.05 4.36
C GLN A 157 4.72 -0.43 5.74
N ALA A 158 3.46 -0.41 6.21
CA ALA A 158 3.10 0.03 7.55
C ALA A 158 3.78 -0.83 8.64
N TYR A 159 3.81 -2.15 8.47
CA TYR A 159 4.51 -3.07 9.37
C TYR A 159 6.01 -2.79 9.42
N LEU A 160 6.68 -2.72 8.28
CA LEU A 160 8.13 -2.47 8.20
C LEU A 160 8.48 -1.09 8.81
N TRP A 161 7.65 -0.10 8.59
CA TRP A 161 7.81 1.23 9.18
C TRP A 161 7.60 1.25 10.69
N THR A 162 6.51 0.73 11.16
CA THR A 162 6.19 0.77 12.60
C THR A 162 7.15 -0.07 13.43
N ARG A 163 7.61 -1.21 12.89
CA ARG A 163 8.45 -2.17 13.59
C ARG A 163 9.94 -1.83 13.51
N PHE A 164 10.40 -1.34 12.34
CA PHE A 164 11.82 -1.21 12.03
C PHE A 164 12.24 0.17 11.54
N ARG A 165 11.29 1.06 11.23
CA ARG A 165 11.55 2.35 10.57
C ARG A 165 12.21 2.21 9.19
N TRP A 166 12.01 1.09 8.51
CA TRP A 166 12.55 0.91 7.17
C TRP A 166 11.82 1.79 6.17
N THR A 167 12.60 2.47 5.33
CA THR A 167 12.06 3.08 4.12
C THR A 167 11.70 2.00 3.12
N SER A 168 10.69 2.27 2.31
CA SER A 168 10.21 1.38 1.26
C SER A 168 9.71 2.18 0.08
N LEU A 169 9.32 1.54 -1.01
CA LEU A 169 8.77 2.22 -2.18
C LEU A 169 7.32 1.80 -2.41
N HIS A 170 6.43 2.78 -2.40
CA HIS A 170 5.09 2.63 -2.98
C HIS A 170 5.28 2.72 -4.50
N GLY A 171 5.47 1.58 -5.13
CA GLY A 171 6.02 1.48 -6.48
C GLY A 171 5.61 0.23 -7.23
N PRO A 172 6.08 0.08 -8.48
CA PRO A 172 5.58 -0.88 -9.44
C PRO A 172 5.80 -2.32 -9.00
N MET A 173 4.74 -3.13 -9.13
CA MET A 173 4.76 -4.57 -8.91
C MET A 173 4.96 -5.34 -10.22
N VAL A 174 5.48 -6.57 -10.13
CA VAL A 174 6.01 -7.30 -11.29
C VAL A 174 4.91 -7.63 -12.30
N ALA A 175 3.79 -8.20 -11.87
CA ALA A 175 2.69 -8.60 -12.74
C ALA A 175 1.58 -7.52 -12.87
N ALA A 176 1.80 -6.31 -12.33
CA ALA A 176 0.82 -5.23 -12.39
C ALA A 176 1.31 -4.00 -13.18
N ASN A 177 2.62 -3.75 -13.18
CA ASN A 177 3.20 -2.58 -13.82
C ASN A 177 4.43 -2.91 -14.67
N TRP A 178 5.39 -3.68 -14.12
CA TRP A 178 6.58 -4.10 -14.87
C TRP A 178 6.22 -4.87 -16.15
N ASN A 179 5.18 -5.70 -16.10
CA ASN A 179 4.67 -6.46 -17.25
C ASN A 179 4.19 -5.61 -18.42
N ASN A 180 3.91 -4.32 -18.19
CA ASN A 180 3.47 -3.37 -19.21
C ASN A 180 4.62 -2.47 -19.72
N GLY A 181 5.77 -2.49 -19.05
CA GLY A 181 6.96 -1.72 -19.42
C GLY A 181 6.93 -0.26 -19.01
N ALA A 182 8.09 0.38 -19.07
CA ALA A 182 8.29 1.78 -18.71
C ALA A 182 7.58 2.73 -19.69
N GLY A 183 6.95 3.78 -19.18
CA GLY A 183 6.28 4.83 -19.96
C GLY A 183 4.96 4.41 -20.59
N ASN A 184 4.57 3.16 -20.53
CA ASN A 184 3.35 2.64 -21.12
C ASN A 184 2.13 2.80 -20.20
N ARG A 185 0.94 2.73 -20.80
CA ARG A 185 -0.31 2.65 -20.05
C ARG A 185 -0.27 1.50 -19.05
N CYS A 186 -0.68 1.74 -17.80
CA CYS A 186 -0.59 0.80 -16.67
C CYS A 186 0.83 0.27 -16.39
N GLY A 187 1.85 0.84 -17.01
CA GLY A 187 3.25 0.55 -16.75
C GLY A 187 3.79 1.40 -15.60
N TYR A 188 5.05 1.78 -15.67
CA TYR A 188 5.70 2.55 -14.61
C TYR A 188 6.55 3.70 -15.17
N ASP A 189 6.76 4.72 -14.35
CA ASP A 189 7.69 5.81 -14.63
C ASP A 189 9.11 5.39 -14.22
N LEU A 190 9.98 5.21 -15.20
CA LEU A 190 11.34 4.74 -14.99
C LEU A 190 12.16 5.74 -14.17
N ALA A 191 12.01 7.02 -14.43
CA ALA A 191 12.83 8.06 -13.78
C ALA A 191 12.53 8.12 -12.28
N SER A 192 11.26 8.12 -11.88
CA SER A 192 10.88 8.12 -10.46
C SER A 192 11.33 6.85 -9.75
N PHE A 193 11.22 5.68 -10.41
CA PHE A 193 11.71 4.42 -9.85
C PHE A 193 13.23 4.44 -9.64
N GLN A 194 14.00 4.81 -10.66
CA GLN A 194 15.46 4.88 -10.57
C GLN A 194 15.95 5.89 -9.53
N ASN A 195 15.38 7.09 -9.50
CA ASN A 195 15.73 8.09 -8.50
C ASN A 195 15.47 7.60 -7.07
N ALA A 196 14.39 6.86 -6.86
CA ALA A 196 14.03 6.32 -5.54
C ALA A 196 14.85 5.09 -5.13
N SER A 197 15.28 4.25 -6.10
CA SER A 197 15.89 2.94 -5.83
C SER A 197 17.40 2.90 -5.94
N GLU A 198 18.04 3.78 -6.77
CA GLU A 198 19.45 3.68 -7.07
C GLU A 198 20.37 4.52 -6.15
N GLY A 199 19.82 5.44 -5.35
CA GLY A 199 20.60 6.25 -4.41
C GLY A 199 21.61 7.19 -5.06
N LYS A 200 21.42 7.53 -6.34
CA LYS A 200 22.33 8.41 -7.11
C LYS A 200 22.14 9.88 -6.82
N ARG A 201 21.06 10.26 -6.13
CA ARG A 201 20.68 11.64 -5.85
C ARG A 201 20.33 11.82 -4.38
N ASP A 202 20.84 12.87 -3.78
CA ASP A 202 20.49 13.27 -2.42
C ASP A 202 19.08 13.87 -2.34
N SER A 203 18.66 14.54 -3.42
CA SER A 203 17.31 15.08 -3.57
C SER A 203 16.89 15.08 -5.03
N TRP A 204 15.58 15.00 -5.28
CA TRP A 204 14.99 15.09 -6.63
C TRP A 204 13.55 15.56 -6.56
N THR A 205 13.03 16.02 -7.69
CA THR A 205 11.63 16.47 -7.83
C THR A 205 10.85 15.50 -8.70
N ILE A 206 9.65 15.15 -8.25
CA ILE A 206 8.63 14.41 -8.99
C ILE A 206 7.58 15.43 -9.44
N ALA A 207 7.39 15.57 -10.76
CA ALA A 207 6.22 16.24 -11.31
C ALA A 207 4.99 15.33 -11.06
N LEU A 208 3.96 15.86 -10.38
CA LEU A 208 2.83 15.04 -10.00
C LEU A 208 1.74 14.96 -11.07
N ASP A 209 1.77 15.85 -12.07
CA ASP A 209 0.71 15.96 -13.08
C ASP A 209 -0.68 15.90 -12.43
N ALA A 210 -0.87 16.74 -11.41
CA ALA A 210 -2.00 16.73 -10.50
C ALA A 210 -2.50 18.15 -10.23
N GLU A 211 -3.80 18.30 -10.02
CA GLU A 211 -4.43 19.60 -9.78
C GLU A 211 -4.41 19.97 -8.29
N PRO A 212 -4.19 21.24 -7.92
CA PRO A 212 -4.34 21.67 -6.54
C PRO A 212 -5.82 21.72 -6.12
N LEU A 213 -6.19 20.96 -5.08
CA LEU A 213 -7.45 21.15 -4.35
C LEU A 213 -7.34 22.24 -3.29
N SER A 214 -6.17 22.39 -2.69
CA SER A 214 -5.83 23.44 -1.74
C SER A 214 -4.40 23.86 -2.00
N ARG A 215 -4.19 25.14 -2.33
CA ARG A 215 -2.89 25.69 -2.66
C ARG A 215 -1.98 25.83 -1.44
N GLY A 216 -0.68 25.77 -1.63
CA GLY A 216 0.32 26.00 -0.58
C GLY A 216 1.54 25.12 -0.73
N GLU A 217 2.42 25.24 0.27
CA GLU A 217 3.64 24.45 0.36
C GLU A 217 3.82 23.92 1.79
N ALA A 218 4.29 22.70 1.93
CA ALA A 218 4.62 22.11 3.22
C ALA A 218 5.70 21.05 3.09
N ALA A 219 6.47 20.84 4.16
CA ALA A 219 7.45 19.77 4.25
C ALA A 219 7.11 18.82 5.43
N GLY A 220 7.40 17.53 5.25
CA GLY A 220 7.14 16.51 6.25
C GLY A 220 7.68 15.15 5.85
N LEU A 221 7.43 14.12 6.66
CA LEU A 221 7.67 12.74 6.27
C LEU A 221 6.62 12.30 5.24
N LEU A 222 7.05 11.65 4.17
CA LEU A 222 6.17 11.10 3.15
C LEU A 222 5.69 9.72 3.59
N LEU A 223 4.42 9.60 3.96
CA LEU A 223 3.77 8.40 4.43
C LEU A 223 2.43 8.23 3.72
N GLY A 224 1.89 7.01 3.65
CA GLY A 224 0.57 6.82 3.04
C GLY A 224 0.37 5.45 2.44
N GLY A 225 -0.36 5.38 1.33
CA GLY A 225 -0.70 4.17 0.58
C GLY A 225 -2.14 4.11 0.13
N CYS A 226 -2.63 2.91 -0.13
CA CYS A 226 -4.03 2.65 -0.45
C CYS A 226 -4.90 2.96 0.77
N ILE A 227 -5.92 3.82 0.59
CA ILE A 227 -6.77 4.33 1.70
C ILE A 227 -7.45 3.18 2.44
N THR A 228 -8.02 2.21 1.71
CA THR A 228 -8.62 1.00 2.29
C THR A 228 -7.66 0.33 3.27
N LEU A 229 -6.38 0.22 2.92
CA LEU A 229 -5.39 -0.47 3.75
C LEU A 229 -4.88 0.42 4.89
N VAL A 230 -4.74 1.72 4.66
CA VAL A 230 -4.42 2.68 5.73
C VAL A 230 -5.51 2.66 6.79
N GLU A 231 -6.79 2.69 6.38
CA GLU A 231 -7.95 2.57 7.28
C GLU A 231 -7.93 1.24 8.04
N THR A 232 -7.66 0.14 7.36
CA THR A 232 -7.59 -1.20 7.97
C THR A 232 -6.49 -1.31 9.04
N THR A 233 -5.46 -0.46 9.02
CA THR A 233 -4.44 -0.46 10.09
C THR A 233 -4.91 0.17 11.40
N LEU A 234 -6.00 0.94 11.41
CA LEU A 234 -6.47 1.65 12.60
C LEU A 234 -6.76 0.70 13.77
N GLY A 235 -6.27 1.06 14.94
CA GLY A 235 -6.39 0.25 16.15
C GLY A 235 -5.53 -1.02 16.19
N THR A 236 -4.72 -1.27 15.16
CA THR A 236 -3.77 -2.39 15.10
C THR A 236 -2.36 -1.95 15.53
N PRO A 237 -1.44 -2.88 15.86
CA PRO A 237 -0.04 -2.54 16.13
C PRO A 237 0.72 -1.93 14.93
N TRP A 238 0.15 -2.00 13.74
CA TRP A 238 0.72 -1.52 12.47
C TRP A 238 0.26 -0.11 12.10
N GLU A 239 -0.62 0.46 12.89
CA GLU A 239 -1.06 1.84 12.73
C GLU A 239 0.11 2.82 12.88
N PHE A 240 0.44 3.57 11.83
CA PHE A 240 1.53 4.54 11.86
C PHE A 240 1.04 5.96 12.24
N ASP A 241 1.91 6.71 12.90
CA ASP A 241 1.65 8.12 13.24
C ASP A 241 1.78 9.00 11.99
N THR A 242 0.77 9.82 11.74
CA THR A 242 0.67 10.72 10.59
C THR A 242 0.98 12.17 10.93
N ARG A 243 1.25 12.50 12.19
CA ARG A 243 1.56 13.87 12.62
C ARG A 243 2.85 14.36 11.99
N GLY A 244 2.82 15.56 11.41
CA GLY A 244 3.95 16.14 10.70
C GLY A 244 4.22 15.50 9.33
N ALA A 245 3.36 14.59 8.84
CA ALA A 245 3.54 13.93 7.56
C ALA A 245 2.95 14.72 6.39
N ILE A 246 3.49 14.47 5.19
CA ILE A 246 2.79 14.60 3.93
C ILE A 246 2.19 13.24 3.65
N LEU A 247 0.86 13.14 3.55
CA LEU A 247 0.18 11.89 3.24
C LEU A 247 0.01 11.75 1.73
N PHE A 248 0.40 10.58 1.17
CA PHE A 248 -0.04 10.18 -0.16
C PHE A 248 -1.10 9.11 -0.02
N LEU A 249 -2.25 9.32 -0.67
CA LEU A 249 -3.44 8.48 -0.51
C LEU A 249 -4.06 8.20 -1.87
N GLU A 250 -4.31 6.94 -2.16
CA GLU A 250 -4.95 6.50 -3.40
C GLU A 250 -5.87 5.31 -3.12
N ASP A 251 -6.75 5.00 -4.04
CA ASP A 251 -7.59 3.80 -3.98
C ASP A 251 -8.14 3.46 -5.37
N ARG A 252 -8.79 2.32 -5.50
CA ARG A 252 -9.41 1.85 -6.73
C ARG A 252 -10.80 1.26 -6.46
N GLY A 253 -11.76 1.52 -7.36
CA GLY A 253 -13.06 0.84 -7.35
C GLY A 253 -13.98 1.22 -6.20
N VAL A 254 -13.64 2.26 -5.42
CA VAL A 254 -14.47 2.77 -4.33
C VAL A 254 -15.48 3.79 -4.85
N LYS A 255 -16.73 3.69 -4.40
CA LYS A 255 -17.74 4.71 -4.71
C LYS A 255 -17.48 5.99 -3.91
N PRO A 256 -17.87 7.19 -4.42
CA PRO A 256 -17.63 8.45 -3.72
C PRO A 256 -18.09 8.46 -2.27
N TYR A 257 -19.27 7.89 -1.96
CA TYR A 257 -19.78 7.81 -0.58
C TYR A 257 -18.99 6.83 0.31
N GLN A 258 -18.38 5.80 -0.28
CA GLN A 258 -17.50 4.89 0.45
C GLN A 258 -16.20 5.59 0.82
N LEU A 259 -15.58 6.28 -0.17
CA LEU A 259 -14.39 7.09 0.09
C LEU A 259 -14.65 8.17 1.12
N ASP A 260 -15.76 8.87 1.02
CA ASP A 260 -16.19 9.89 1.98
C ASP A 260 -16.22 9.33 3.42
N ARG A 261 -16.84 8.14 3.60
CA ARG A 261 -16.91 7.45 4.90
C ARG A 261 -15.54 7.05 5.41
N MET A 262 -14.65 6.51 4.55
CA MET A 262 -13.29 6.12 4.91
C MET A 262 -12.47 7.34 5.35
N LEU A 263 -12.54 8.44 4.60
CA LEU A 263 -11.87 9.69 4.97
C LEU A 263 -12.41 10.26 6.28
N LEU A 264 -13.74 10.21 6.52
CA LEU A 264 -14.32 10.59 7.81
C LEU A 264 -13.84 9.69 8.95
N HIS A 265 -13.74 8.38 8.73
CA HIS A 265 -13.24 7.46 9.74
C HIS A 265 -11.78 7.77 10.07
N LEU A 266 -10.93 7.99 9.07
CA LEU A 266 -9.54 8.43 9.27
C LEU A 266 -9.48 9.78 10.04
N GLN A 267 -10.37 10.71 9.74
CA GLN A 267 -10.46 11.98 10.44
C GLN A 267 -10.85 11.79 11.92
N GLN A 268 -11.88 10.99 12.18
CA GLN A 268 -12.36 10.69 13.54
C GLN A 268 -11.32 9.91 14.36
N ALA A 269 -10.51 9.07 13.69
CA ALA A 269 -9.37 8.39 14.29
C ALA A 269 -8.15 9.30 14.50
N GLY A 270 -8.25 10.60 14.16
CA GLY A 270 -7.19 11.59 14.36
C GLY A 270 -6.05 11.54 13.33
N LYS A 271 -6.22 10.78 12.23
CA LYS A 271 -5.17 10.61 11.22
C LYS A 271 -4.83 11.88 10.44
N PHE A 272 -5.71 12.83 10.40
CA PHE A 272 -5.43 14.14 9.78
C PHE A 272 -4.96 15.20 10.78
N HIS A 273 -4.88 14.87 12.09
CA HIS A 273 -4.39 15.81 13.08
C HIS A 273 -2.89 16.09 12.89
N GLY A 274 -2.54 17.34 12.61
CA GLY A 274 -1.15 17.76 12.42
C GLY A 274 -0.49 17.28 11.11
N VAL A 275 -1.26 16.75 10.16
CA VAL A 275 -0.81 16.48 8.79
C VAL A 275 -0.41 17.79 8.14
N ARG A 276 0.68 17.78 7.35
CA ARG A 276 1.27 18.96 6.74
C ARG A 276 0.83 19.17 5.29
N GLY A 277 0.47 18.10 4.57
CA GLY A 277 0.02 18.15 3.19
C GLY A 277 -0.51 16.81 2.72
N ILE A 278 -1.23 16.79 1.61
CA ILE A 278 -1.84 15.56 1.07
C ILE A 278 -1.64 15.48 -0.44
N VAL A 279 -1.19 14.33 -0.93
CA VAL A 279 -1.11 13.97 -2.35
C VAL A 279 -2.16 12.90 -2.61
N LEU A 280 -3.18 13.18 -3.42
CA LEU A 280 -4.23 12.23 -3.77
C LEU A 280 -3.95 11.64 -5.15
N GLY A 281 -4.20 10.33 -5.31
CA GLY A 281 -4.01 9.59 -6.55
C GLY A 281 -5.10 9.81 -7.60
N ASP A 282 -5.09 8.97 -8.63
CA ASP A 282 -6.02 8.99 -9.77
C ASP A 282 -7.42 8.47 -9.45
N PHE A 283 -7.54 7.55 -8.50
CA PHE A 283 -8.79 6.87 -8.16
C PHE A 283 -9.50 6.19 -9.35
N PRO A 284 -8.84 5.31 -10.10
CA PRO A 284 -9.48 4.63 -11.22
C PRO A 284 -10.64 3.74 -10.77
N ASP A 285 -11.62 3.54 -11.66
CA ASP A 285 -12.82 2.72 -11.41
C ASP A 285 -13.68 3.23 -10.22
N CYS A 286 -13.50 4.50 -9.82
CA CYS A 286 -14.23 5.14 -8.72
C CYS A 286 -15.38 6.01 -9.25
N GLU A 287 -16.20 5.45 -10.13
CA GLU A 287 -17.24 6.17 -10.82
C GLU A 287 -18.38 6.63 -9.91
N THR A 288 -18.95 7.76 -10.26
CA THR A 288 -20.16 8.27 -9.61
C THR A 288 -21.32 7.32 -9.90
N PRO A 289 -22.05 6.81 -8.89
CA PRO A 289 -23.22 5.96 -9.13
C PRO A 289 -24.29 6.68 -9.94
N GLU A 290 -25.05 5.91 -10.73
CA GLU A 290 -26.21 6.43 -11.47
C GLU A 290 -27.16 7.21 -10.54
N GLY A 291 -27.62 8.35 -10.98
CA GLY A 291 -28.48 9.25 -10.20
C GLY A 291 -27.78 10.10 -9.14
N SER A 292 -26.44 9.96 -8.99
CA SER A 292 -25.63 10.82 -8.12
C SER A 292 -24.84 11.84 -8.95
N THR A 293 -24.60 13.01 -8.39
CA THR A 293 -23.74 14.06 -8.99
C THR A 293 -22.42 14.23 -8.22
N VAL A 294 -22.21 13.46 -7.15
CA VAL A 294 -21.04 13.59 -6.26
C VAL A 294 -19.91 12.72 -6.80
N SER A 295 -18.80 13.37 -7.15
CA SER A 295 -17.56 12.69 -7.56
C SER A 295 -16.65 12.33 -6.37
N VAL A 296 -15.65 11.47 -6.62
CA VAL A 296 -14.55 11.19 -5.66
C VAL A 296 -13.82 12.49 -5.28
N ARG A 297 -13.62 13.39 -6.25
CA ARG A 297 -12.99 14.70 -6.01
C ARG A 297 -13.80 15.55 -5.04
N ASP A 298 -15.13 15.53 -5.15
CA ASP A 298 -16.03 16.27 -4.25
C ASP A 298 -15.99 15.69 -2.83
N ALA A 299 -15.97 14.37 -2.69
CA ALA A 299 -15.78 13.68 -1.42
C ALA A 299 -14.45 14.10 -0.74
N CYS A 300 -13.35 14.07 -1.49
CA CYS A 300 -12.04 14.53 -1.01
C CYS A 300 -12.08 16.01 -0.57
N ARG A 301 -12.65 16.89 -1.41
CA ARG A 301 -12.76 18.33 -1.09
C ARG A 301 -13.59 18.57 0.17
N ARG A 302 -14.70 17.85 0.32
CA ARG A 302 -15.60 17.97 1.47
C ARG A 302 -14.91 17.63 2.78
N VAL A 303 -14.19 16.50 2.84
CA VAL A 303 -13.58 16.01 4.09
C VAL A 303 -12.24 16.67 4.35
N LEU A 304 -11.40 16.82 3.33
CA LEU A 304 -10.01 17.25 3.49
C LEU A 304 -9.82 18.77 3.35
N GLY A 305 -10.71 19.46 2.62
CA GLY A 305 -10.64 20.91 2.43
C GLY A 305 -10.57 21.72 3.73
N PRO A 306 -11.35 21.39 4.78
CA PRO A 306 -11.28 22.07 6.08
C PRO A 306 -9.94 21.99 6.81
N LEU A 307 -9.03 21.07 6.41
CA LEU A 307 -7.71 20.93 7.03
C LEU A 307 -6.78 22.11 6.74
N ARG A 308 -7.05 22.90 5.69
CA ARG A 308 -6.27 24.10 5.29
C ARG A 308 -4.77 23.81 5.09
N VAL A 309 -4.44 22.62 4.59
CA VAL A 309 -3.09 22.22 4.19
C VAL A 309 -2.99 22.15 2.66
N PRO A 310 -1.79 22.19 2.07
CA PRO A 310 -1.63 21.95 0.64
C PRO A 310 -2.13 20.55 0.24
N ILE A 311 -2.99 20.48 -0.78
CA ILE A 311 -3.57 19.24 -1.29
C ILE A 311 -3.52 19.25 -2.81
N VAL A 312 -3.03 18.18 -3.44
CA VAL A 312 -3.14 17.92 -4.86
C VAL A 312 -3.99 16.68 -5.12
N PHE A 313 -4.66 16.59 -6.28
CA PHE A 313 -5.54 15.50 -6.67
C PHE A 313 -5.21 15.04 -8.09
N GLY A 314 -5.19 13.72 -8.30
CA GLY A 314 -4.99 13.11 -9.59
C GLY A 314 -3.53 12.80 -9.92
N ALA A 315 -2.65 12.60 -8.94
CA ALA A 315 -1.26 12.18 -9.19
C ALA A 315 -1.20 10.70 -9.59
N PRO A 316 -0.41 10.31 -10.63
CA PRO A 316 -0.40 8.95 -11.15
C PRO A 316 0.50 8.03 -10.32
N PHE A 317 0.07 7.65 -9.13
CA PHE A 317 0.75 6.66 -8.29
C PHE A 317 -0.25 5.63 -7.75
N GLY A 318 0.24 4.46 -7.33
CA GLY A 318 -0.60 3.36 -6.89
C GLY A 318 -1.47 2.81 -8.02
N HIS A 319 -2.77 2.74 -7.78
CA HIS A 319 -3.73 2.37 -8.83
C HIS A 319 -3.90 3.52 -9.81
N THR A 320 -3.31 3.38 -10.99
CA THR A 320 -3.39 4.36 -12.08
C THR A 320 -3.34 3.66 -13.43
N VAL A 321 -3.93 4.27 -14.45
CA VAL A 321 -3.81 3.83 -15.84
C VAL A 321 -2.67 4.54 -16.58
N ARG A 322 -2.11 5.59 -15.99
CA ARG A 322 -0.92 6.30 -16.47
C ARG A 322 0.35 5.56 -16.05
N PRO A 323 1.55 5.88 -16.59
CA PRO A 323 2.79 5.37 -16.04
C PRO A 323 2.91 5.71 -14.55
N MET A 324 3.01 4.66 -13.71
CA MET A 324 2.97 4.79 -12.26
C MET A 324 4.21 5.47 -11.72
N LEU A 325 4.07 6.60 -11.05
CA LEU A 325 5.11 7.23 -10.26
C LEU A 325 5.46 6.37 -9.03
N THR A 326 6.75 6.26 -8.74
CA THR A 326 7.25 5.63 -7.52
C THR A 326 7.40 6.67 -6.42
N LEU A 327 6.71 6.49 -5.30
CA LEU A 327 6.80 7.35 -4.14
C LEU A 327 7.57 6.65 -3.00
N PRO A 328 8.67 7.24 -2.50
CA PRO A 328 9.37 6.66 -1.37
C PRO A 328 8.60 6.88 -0.07
N PHE A 329 8.39 5.79 0.69
CA PHE A 329 7.73 5.80 1.98
C PHE A 329 8.77 5.99 3.11
N GLY A 330 8.51 6.93 4.02
CA GLY A 330 9.34 7.13 5.20
C GLY A 330 10.54 8.06 5.01
N VAL A 331 10.52 8.91 3.98
CA VAL A 331 11.54 9.93 3.72
C VAL A 331 10.99 11.35 3.88
N ARG A 332 11.85 12.31 4.06
CA ARG A 332 11.44 13.73 4.07
C ARG A 332 11.14 14.21 2.66
N ALA A 333 10.03 14.91 2.53
CA ALA A 333 9.60 15.51 1.26
C ALA A 333 9.00 16.89 1.48
N ARG A 334 8.88 17.67 0.37
CA ARG A 334 8.18 18.94 0.31
C ARG A 334 7.14 18.88 -0.80
N LEU A 335 5.90 19.15 -0.46
CA LEU A 335 4.80 19.27 -1.41
C LEU A 335 4.60 20.73 -1.77
N ARG A 336 4.54 21.03 -3.08
CA ARG A 336 4.06 22.30 -3.63
C ARG A 336 2.76 22.05 -4.39
N ALA A 337 1.66 22.48 -3.81
CA ALA A 337 0.33 22.38 -4.42
C ALA A 337 0.05 23.67 -5.23
N ALA A 338 0.70 23.79 -6.38
CA ALA A 338 0.54 24.89 -7.34
C ALA A 338 0.84 24.37 -8.75
N GLY A 339 0.14 24.89 -9.77
CA GLY A 339 0.26 24.38 -11.14
C GLY A 339 -0.07 22.89 -11.20
N GLU A 340 0.78 22.10 -11.80
CA GLU A 340 0.65 20.64 -11.94
C GLU A 340 1.05 19.86 -10.67
N GLY A 341 1.29 20.52 -9.56
CA GLY A 341 1.77 19.91 -8.33
C GLY A 341 3.20 19.36 -8.45
N ARG A 342 3.99 19.50 -7.38
CA ARG A 342 5.35 18.96 -7.32
C ARG A 342 5.64 18.37 -5.95
N LEU A 343 6.32 17.25 -5.95
CA LEU A 343 6.83 16.62 -4.74
C LEU A 343 8.36 16.57 -4.82
N GLU A 344 9.02 17.39 -4.01
CA GLU A 344 10.46 17.37 -3.85
C GLU A 344 10.83 16.37 -2.75
N ILE A 345 11.61 15.35 -3.07
CA ILE A 345 12.18 14.41 -2.13
C ILE A 345 13.49 15.02 -1.60
N LEU A 346 13.58 15.19 -0.29
CA LEU A 346 14.64 15.98 0.37
C LEU A 346 15.78 15.11 0.91
N GLU A 347 15.69 13.80 0.79
CA GLU A 347 16.70 12.84 1.22
C GLU A 347 16.55 11.52 0.44
N PRO A 348 17.63 10.76 0.22
CA PRO A 348 17.55 9.49 -0.49
C PRO A 348 16.74 8.48 0.28
N ALA A 349 15.97 7.63 -0.45
CA ALA A 349 15.20 6.53 0.14
C ALA A 349 16.07 5.31 0.47
N VAL A 350 17.26 5.24 -0.09
CA VAL A 350 18.21 4.13 0.00
C VAL A 350 19.60 4.67 0.34
N THR A 351 20.45 3.80 0.85
CA THR A 351 21.87 4.10 1.02
C THR A 351 22.61 3.77 -0.29
N PRO A 352 23.46 4.65 -0.82
CA PRO A 352 24.26 4.35 -1.99
C PRO A 352 25.04 3.04 -1.84
N PRO A 353 25.33 2.31 -2.92
CA PRO A 353 26.23 1.17 -2.87
C PRO A 353 27.61 1.65 -2.45
N LYS A 354 28.30 0.86 -1.64
CA LYS A 354 29.70 1.14 -1.25
C LYS A 354 30.64 0.94 -2.43
#